data_15cb1f37a6118723ed81e35245f30cb2
#
_entry.id   15cb1f37a6118723ed81e35245f30cb2
#
_cell.length_a   1.000
_cell.length_b   1.000
_cell.length_c   1.000
_cell.angle_alpha   90.00
_cell.angle_beta   90.00
_cell.angle_gamma   90.00
#
_symmetry.space_group_name_H-M   'P 1'
#
loop_
_entity.id
_entity.type
_entity.pdbx_description
1 polymer ?
#
loop_
_entity_poly.entity_id
_entity_poly.type
_entity_poly.pdbx_seq_one_letter_code
_entity_poly.pdbx_strand_id
1 'polypeptide(L)'
;MAFVRTAKTNEIPSGTIREFQVEGKAIALANVGGKYYAINNTCLHRGGPLGQGVLEGNVVTCPWHGWQYDVTTGKVKQNPAVGVDCYKIEVRGEDLFVDAS
;
A
#
# COMPACT_ATOMS: atom_id res chain seq x y z
N MET A 1 13.77 -12.26 -7.56
CA MET A 1 13.44 -11.32 -6.47
C MET A 1 14.27 -10.08 -6.65
N ALA A 2 13.62 -8.98 -6.89
CA ALA A 2 14.34 -7.73 -7.14
C ALA A 2 13.62 -6.58 -6.45
N PHE A 3 14.37 -5.91 -5.58
CA PHE A 3 13.90 -4.66 -5.00
C PHE A 3 14.09 -3.55 -6.02
N VAL A 4 13.03 -2.84 -6.34
CA VAL A 4 13.02 -1.74 -7.31
C VAL A 4 12.85 -0.43 -6.54
N ARG A 5 13.73 0.54 -6.82
CA ARG A 5 13.56 1.87 -6.24
C ARG A 5 12.24 2.46 -6.72
N THR A 6 11.36 2.78 -5.80
CA THR A 6 9.99 3.17 -6.12
C THR A 6 9.73 4.64 -5.78
N ALA A 7 10.20 5.11 -4.63
CA ALA A 7 9.87 6.45 -4.15
C ALA A 7 10.92 6.91 -3.14
N LYS A 8 10.83 8.17 -2.77
CA LYS A 8 11.59 8.71 -1.64
C LYS A 8 10.70 8.74 -0.40
N THR A 9 11.32 8.62 0.77
CA THR A 9 10.57 8.63 2.04
C THR A 9 9.74 9.89 2.20
N ASN A 10 10.24 11.04 1.72
CA ASN A 10 9.52 12.30 1.86
C ASN A 10 8.32 12.44 0.92
N GLU A 11 8.15 11.52 -0.03
CA GLU A 11 6.97 11.52 -0.89
C GLU A 11 5.75 10.91 -0.19
N ILE A 12 5.98 10.20 0.93
CA ILE A 12 4.91 9.54 1.67
C ILE A 12 5.03 9.94 3.15
N PRO A 13 4.54 11.12 3.53
CA PRO A 13 4.56 11.54 4.92
C PRO A 13 3.78 10.60 5.82
N SER A 14 4.10 10.59 7.11
CA SER A 14 3.40 9.76 8.09
C SER A 14 1.88 9.98 8.02
N GLY A 15 1.13 8.87 8.02
CA GLY A 15 -0.33 8.93 7.95
C GLY A 15 -0.89 9.06 6.54
N THR A 16 -0.06 8.86 5.51
CA THR A 16 -0.52 8.95 4.11
C THR A 16 -0.28 7.65 3.35
N ILE A 17 -1.01 7.51 2.25
CA ILE A 17 -0.87 6.39 1.32
C ILE A 17 -0.86 6.96 -0.10
N ARG A 18 -0.04 6.38 -0.98
CA ARG A 18 0.06 6.81 -2.39
C ARG A 18 0.24 5.61 -3.30
N GLU A 19 -0.21 5.76 -4.54
CA GLU A 19 -0.05 4.71 -5.53
C GLU A 19 1.18 4.91 -6.40
N PHE A 20 1.83 3.80 -6.75
CA PHE A 20 3.01 3.79 -7.62
C PHE A 20 2.92 2.59 -8.56
N GLN A 21 3.64 2.68 -9.69
CA GLN A 21 3.80 1.56 -10.61
C GLN A 21 5.16 0.93 -10.38
N VAL A 22 5.17 -0.39 -10.15
CA VAL A 22 6.40 -1.15 -9.96
C VAL A 22 6.35 -2.35 -10.88
N GLU A 23 7.16 -2.33 -11.92
CA GLU A 23 7.25 -3.42 -12.91
C GLU A 23 5.87 -3.84 -13.44
N GLY A 24 5.07 -2.86 -13.83
CA GLY A 24 3.76 -3.10 -14.40
C GLY A 24 2.65 -3.37 -13.40
N LYS A 25 2.95 -3.36 -12.09
CA LYS A 25 1.95 -3.57 -11.06
C LYS A 25 1.63 -2.25 -10.36
N ALA A 26 0.35 -2.03 -10.11
CA ALA A 26 -0.08 -0.88 -9.32
C ALA A 26 0.01 -1.23 -7.85
N ILE A 27 0.79 -0.47 -7.10
CA ILE A 27 1.10 -0.74 -5.69
C ILE A 27 0.78 0.49 -4.86
N ALA A 28 0.17 0.28 -3.69
CA ALA A 28 -0.09 1.33 -2.72
C ALA A 28 0.97 1.27 -1.63
N LEU A 29 1.67 2.38 -1.41
CA LEU A 29 2.64 2.52 -0.33
C LEU A 29 2.06 3.37 0.77
N ALA A 30 2.05 2.83 1.99
CA ALA A 30 1.51 3.49 3.16
C ALA A 30 2.61 3.76 4.18
N ASN A 31 2.55 4.92 4.82
CA ASN A 31 3.42 5.27 5.93
C ASN A 31 2.59 5.31 7.21
N VAL A 32 2.76 4.30 8.05
CA VAL A 32 2.05 4.18 9.33
C VAL A 32 3.02 4.50 10.45
N GLY A 33 2.98 5.76 10.90
CA GLY A 33 3.83 6.19 12.02
C GLY A 33 5.33 6.04 11.78
N GLY A 34 5.79 6.16 10.54
CA GLY A 34 7.18 6.00 10.17
C GLY A 34 7.56 4.63 9.66
N LYS A 35 6.62 3.68 9.68
CA LYS A 35 6.81 2.36 9.07
C LYS A 35 6.10 2.31 7.73
N TYR A 36 6.77 1.75 6.73
CA TYR A 36 6.26 1.68 5.37
C TYR A 36 5.72 0.29 5.05
N TYR A 37 4.58 0.25 4.36
CA TYR A 37 3.94 -0.98 3.93
C TYR A 37 3.55 -0.86 2.47
N ALA A 38 3.64 -1.97 1.73
CA ALA A 38 3.29 -2.02 0.32
C ALA A 38 2.23 -3.09 0.11
N ILE A 39 1.10 -2.69 -0.47
CA ILE A 39 0.02 -3.61 -0.81
C ILE A 39 -0.41 -3.38 -2.26
N ASN A 40 -1.11 -4.37 -2.82
CA ASN A 40 -1.67 -4.21 -4.15
C ASN A 40 -2.65 -3.03 -4.14
N ASN A 41 -2.57 -2.18 -5.15
CA ASN A 41 -3.38 -0.96 -5.24
C ASN A 41 -4.84 -1.23 -5.62
N THR A 42 -5.15 -2.43 -6.10
CA THR A 42 -6.46 -2.73 -6.66
C THR A 42 -7.38 -3.34 -5.62
N CYS A 43 -8.45 -2.62 -5.27
CA CYS A 43 -9.46 -3.11 -4.35
C CYS A 43 -10.16 -4.34 -4.93
N LEU A 44 -10.38 -5.36 -4.12
CA LEU A 44 -11.07 -6.58 -4.55
C LEU A 44 -12.52 -6.31 -4.97
N HIS A 45 -13.13 -5.28 -4.40
CA HIS A 45 -14.49 -4.88 -4.72
C HIS A 45 -14.46 -3.84 -5.84
N ARG A 46 -14.48 -4.24 -7.08
CA ARG A 46 -14.56 -3.38 -8.26
C ARG A 46 -13.29 -2.65 -8.67
N GLY A 47 -12.14 -3.02 -8.10
CA GLY A 47 -10.85 -2.53 -8.59
C GLY A 47 -10.52 -1.08 -8.28
N GLY A 48 -11.12 -0.49 -7.24
CA GLY A 48 -10.82 0.88 -6.85
C GLY A 48 -9.37 1.09 -6.44
N PRO A 49 -8.81 2.29 -6.64
CA PRO A 49 -7.40 2.55 -6.35
C PRO A 49 -7.18 2.81 -4.86
N LEU A 50 -6.64 1.83 -4.14
CA LEU A 50 -6.40 1.95 -2.69
C LEU A 50 -5.45 3.10 -2.35
N GLY A 51 -4.48 3.38 -3.21
CA GLY A 51 -3.53 4.47 -3.00
C GLY A 51 -4.12 5.87 -3.09
N GLN A 52 -5.37 5.99 -3.54
CA GLN A 52 -6.11 7.24 -3.55
C GLN A 52 -7.11 7.32 -2.41
N GLY A 53 -7.14 6.30 -1.57
CA GLY A 53 -8.03 6.26 -0.41
C GLY A 53 -7.51 7.07 0.76
N VAL A 54 -8.16 6.89 1.90
CA VAL A 54 -7.81 7.59 3.14
C VAL A 54 -7.19 6.59 4.10
N LEU A 55 -5.99 6.91 4.59
CA LEU A 55 -5.30 6.10 5.60
C LEU A 55 -5.56 6.68 6.98
N GLU A 56 -6.05 5.83 7.88
CA GLU A 56 -6.25 6.17 9.29
C GLU A 56 -5.61 5.08 10.13
N GLY A 57 -4.56 5.41 10.87
CA GLY A 57 -3.76 4.41 11.56
C GLY A 57 -3.16 3.44 10.55
N ASN A 58 -3.50 2.15 10.65
CA ASN A 58 -3.04 1.13 9.71
C ASN A 58 -4.16 0.65 8.75
N VAL A 59 -5.25 1.42 8.65
CA VAL A 59 -6.40 1.05 7.82
C VAL A 59 -6.58 2.05 6.69
N VAL A 60 -6.64 1.54 5.46
CA VAL A 60 -6.98 2.36 4.30
C VAL A 60 -8.42 2.07 3.88
N THR A 61 -9.16 3.15 3.59
CA THR A 61 -10.52 3.04 3.07
C THR A 61 -10.50 3.27 1.57
N CYS A 62 -10.99 2.29 0.81
CA CYS A 62 -11.09 2.40 -0.65
C CYS A 62 -12.01 3.57 -1.00
N PRO A 63 -11.62 4.45 -1.96
CA PRO A 63 -12.46 5.58 -2.34
C PRO A 63 -13.73 5.14 -3.08
N TRP A 64 -13.77 3.89 -3.54
CA TRP A 64 -14.95 3.31 -4.18
C TRP A 64 -15.66 2.37 -3.21
N HIS A 65 -16.84 2.72 -2.74
CA HIS A 65 -17.71 1.88 -1.91
C HIS A 65 -17.22 1.60 -0.48
N GLY A 66 -16.09 2.15 -0.05
CA GLY A 66 -15.70 2.17 1.35
C GLY A 66 -15.16 0.88 1.96
N TRP A 67 -14.72 -0.08 1.15
CA TRP A 67 -14.05 -1.26 1.71
C TRP A 67 -12.76 -0.85 2.41
N GLN A 68 -12.49 -1.45 3.56
CA GLN A 68 -11.33 -1.11 4.38
C GLN A 68 -10.32 -2.25 4.43
N TYR A 69 -9.05 -1.90 4.35
CA TYR A 69 -7.95 -2.86 4.35
C TYR A 69 -6.94 -2.49 5.42
N ASP A 70 -6.43 -3.52 6.12
CA ASP A 70 -5.29 -3.35 7.01
C ASP A 70 -4.03 -3.39 6.15
N VAL A 71 -3.31 -2.27 6.06
CA VAL A 71 -2.13 -2.19 5.18
C VAL A 71 -0.96 -3.04 5.67
N THR A 72 -0.98 -3.44 6.94
CA THR A 72 0.08 -4.30 7.49
C THR A 72 -0.07 -5.76 7.09
N THR A 73 -1.27 -6.18 6.70
CA THR A 73 -1.57 -7.56 6.31
C THR A 73 -2.19 -7.70 4.93
N GLY A 74 -2.74 -6.61 4.39
CA GLY A 74 -3.48 -6.62 3.13
C GLY A 74 -4.91 -7.14 3.26
N LYS A 75 -5.35 -7.50 4.46
CA LYS A 75 -6.65 -8.14 4.66
C LYS A 75 -7.77 -7.12 4.78
N VAL A 76 -8.95 -7.52 4.27
CA VAL A 76 -10.17 -6.71 4.37
C VAL A 76 -10.65 -6.71 5.82
N LYS A 77 -10.92 -5.53 6.37
CA LYS A 77 -11.38 -5.40 7.76
C LYS A 77 -12.74 -6.08 7.98
N GLN A 78 -13.64 -5.95 7.02
CA GLN A 78 -14.99 -6.52 7.10
C GLN A 78 -14.99 -8.03 6.90
N ASN A 79 -13.97 -8.57 6.25
CA ASN A 79 -13.86 -10.01 6.00
C ASN A 79 -12.38 -10.41 5.91
N PRO A 80 -11.73 -10.73 7.06
CA PRO A 80 -10.30 -11.06 7.07
C PRO A 80 -9.92 -12.34 6.33
N ALA A 81 -10.90 -13.09 5.83
CA ALA A 81 -10.63 -14.28 5.02
C ALA A 81 -10.12 -13.93 3.63
N VAL A 82 -10.32 -12.68 3.19
CA VAL A 82 -9.86 -12.21 1.89
C VAL A 82 -9.00 -10.96 2.06
N GLY A 83 -8.18 -10.68 1.07
CA GLY A 83 -7.31 -9.53 1.08
C GLY A 83 -6.56 -9.38 -0.21
N VAL A 84 -5.71 -8.36 -0.26
CA VAL A 84 -4.82 -8.11 -1.40
C VAL A 84 -3.40 -8.52 -1.03
N ASP A 85 -2.56 -8.70 -2.04
CA ASP A 85 -1.17 -9.08 -1.81
C ASP A 85 -0.41 -7.98 -1.08
N CYS A 86 0.48 -8.39 -0.19
CA CYS A 86 1.47 -7.51 0.42
C CYS A 86 2.82 -7.76 -0.25
N TYR A 87 3.61 -6.71 -0.37
CA TYR A 87 4.93 -6.79 -0.99
C TYR A 87 5.99 -6.39 0.02
N LYS A 88 7.18 -6.95 -0.14
CA LYS A 88 8.30 -6.58 0.70
C LYS A 88 8.75 -5.17 0.37
N ILE A 89 9.06 -4.41 1.39
CA ILE A 89 9.54 -3.05 1.24
C ILE A 89 10.80 -2.86 2.08
N GLU A 90 11.77 -2.12 1.55
CA GLU A 90 13.02 -1.86 2.23
C GLU A 90 13.34 -0.38 2.14
N VAL A 91 13.74 0.19 3.27
CA VAL A 91 14.17 1.58 3.33
C VAL A 91 15.68 1.62 3.28
N ARG A 92 16.25 2.32 2.30
CA ARG A 92 17.69 2.51 2.17
C ARG A 92 17.97 4.00 2.12
N GLY A 93 18.42 4.57 3.24
CA GLY A 93 18.59 6.01 3.36
C GLY A 93 17.26 6.73 3.18
N GLU A 94 17.14 7.53 2.13
CA GLU A 94 15.92 8.27 1.82
C GLU A 94 15.08 7.59 0.74
N ASP A 95 15.49 6.40 0.29
CA ASP A 95 14.81 5.71 -0.81
C ASP A 95 14.03 4.50 -0.31
N LEU A 96 12.89 4.28 -0.94
CA LEU A 96 12.03 3.12 -0.71
C LEU A 96 12.17 2.17 -1.89
N PHE A 97 12.45 0.91 -1.57
CA PHE A 97 12.58 -0.17 -2.56
C PHE A 97 11.48 -1.18 -2.31
N VAL A 98 10.81 -1.62 -3.37
CA VAL A 98 9.72 -2.58 -3.30
C VAL A 98 10.04 -3.79 -4.17
N ASP A 99 9.80 -4.97 -3.62
CA ASP A 99 9.88 -6.22 -4.37
C ASP A 99 8.45 -6.67 -4.69
N ALA A 100 8.05 -6.47 -5.94
CA ALA A 100 6.71 -6.79 -6.42
C ALA A 100 6.64 -8.13 -7.16
N SER A 101 7.69 -8.91 -7.06
CA SER A 101 7.76 -10.22 -7.72
C SER A 101 6.89 -11.30 -7.07
#